data_547eb2bdf84fae2b58b6c0b241e1e455
#
_entry.id   547eb2bdf84fae2b58b6c0b241e1e455
#
_cell.length_a   1.000
_cell.length_b   1.000
_cell.length_c   1.000
_cell.angle_alpha   90.00
_cell.angle_beta   90.00
_cell.angle_gamma   90.00
#
_symmetry.space_group_name_H-M   'P 1'
#
loop_
_entity.id
_entity.type
_entity.pdbx_description
1 polymer ?
#
loop_
_entity_poly.entity_id
_entity_poly.type
_entity_poly.pdbx_seq_one_letter_code
_entity_poly.pdbx_strand_id
1 'polypeptide(L)'
;GEYGITSATTVAMQLLSSFHSIHFGLMVGIGGGVPKEDKDIRLGDIVVSEPTYTHGGVVQYNYGKALSGGEFRRTGMLNRPPQSLLTALSKLQATHYTKPSQVINFLAEIEQKLPTEQAANFARPTQTDQLFLDNYEHTNTHTQTCNGCDTTQTIR
;
A
#
# COMPACT_ATOMS: atom_id res chain seq x y z
N GLY A 1 19.55 -1.69 -5.09
CA GLY A 1 19.10 -0.41 -4.55
C GLY A 1 18.95 -0.49 -3.04
N GLU A 2 19.12 0.61 -2.37
CA GLU A 2 18.88 0.69 -0.93
C GLU A 2 17.40 0.99 -0.68
N TYR A 3 16.82 0.30 0.28
CA TYR A 3 15.45 0.52 0.72
C TYR A 3 15.45 1.45 1.94
N GLY A 4 14.38 2.23 2.11
CA GLY A 4 14.16 3.04 3.30
C GLY A 4 13.88 4.51 3.00
N ILE A 5 13.43 5.22 4.04
CA ILE A 5 12.97 6.61 3.96
C ILE A 5 14.12 7.53 3.53
N THR A 6 15.32 7.32 4.04
CA THR A 6 16.50 8.16 3.74
C THR A 6 16.86 8.10 2.25
N SER A 7 16.96 6.90 1.68
CA SER A 7 17.27 6.72 0.26
C SER A 7 16.17 7.32 -0.63
N ALA A 8 14.90 7.07 -0.30
CA ALA A 8 13.76 7.64 -1.02
C ALA A 8 13.75 9.17 -0.97
N THR A 9 14.04 9.77 0.19
CA THR A 9 14.10 11.23 0.35
C THR A 9 15.24 11.82 -0.48
N THR A 10 16.42 11.19 -0.49
CA THR A 10 17.56 11.66 -1.27
C THR A 10 17.24 11.67 -2.76
N VAL A 11 16.64 10.60 -3.27
CA VAL A 11 16.22 10.51 -4.68
C VAL A 11 15.16 11.57 -5.01
N ALA A 12 14.16 11.75 -4.15
CA ALA A 12 13.12 12.75 -4.34
C ALA A 12 13.69 14.18 -4.38
N MET A 13 14.62 14.51 -3.48
CA MET A 13 15.28 15.81 -3.46
C MET A 13 16.13 16.04 -4.71
N GLN A 14 16.85 15.04 -5.19
CA GLN A 14 17.62 15.13 -6.43
C GLN A 14 16.72 15.31 -7.65
N LEU A 15 15.59 14.59 -7.72
CA LEU A 15 14.60 14.76 -8.79
C LEU A 15 14.03 16.18 -8.81
N LEU A 16 13.63 16.72 -7.68
CA LEU A 16 13.07 18.06 -7.56
C LEU A 16 14.10 19.15 -7.91
N SER A 17 15.37 18.94 -7.55
CA SER A 17 16.44 19.87 -7.91
C SER A 17 16.81 19.83 -9.39
N SER A 18 16.66 18.69 -10.05
CA SER A 18 16.99 18.51 -11.47
C SER A 18 15.82 18.86 -12.39
N PHE A 19 14.60 18.64 -11.96
CA PHE A 19 13.38 18.82 -12.77
C PHE A 19 12.41 19.79 -12.09
N HIS A 20 12.60 21.07 -12.32
CA HIS A 20 11.80 22.14 -11.70
C HIS A 20 10.31 22.16 -12.14
N SER A 21 9.97 21.44 -13.20
CA SER A 21 8.59 21.34 -13.72
C SER A 21 7.75 20.25 -13.05
N ILE A 22 8.28 19.54 -12.05
CA ILE A 22 7.52 18.54 -11.30
C ILE A 22 6.51 19.25 -10.41
N HIS A 23 5.22 19.04 -10.68
CA HIS A 23 4.12 19.58 -9.88
C HIS A 23 3.56 18.57 -8.87
N PHE A 24 3.69 17.28 -9.13
CA PHE A 24 3.14 16.21 -8.30
C PHE A 24 4.15 15.09 -8.11
N GLY A 25 4.21 14.56 -6.89
CA GLY A 25 4.93 13.34 -6.55
C GLY A 25 3.94 12.30 -6.04
N LEU A 26 4.03 11.07 -6.56
CA LEU A 26 3.27 9.94 -6.07
C LEU A 26 4.24 8.93 -5.46
N MET A 27 4.01 8.55 -4.22
CA MET A 27 4.74 7.47 -3.59
C MET A 27 4.00 6.16 -3.86
N VAL A 28 4.61 5.30 -4.66
CA VAL A 28 4.06 3.99 -5.02
C VAL A 28 4.94 2.89 -4.46
N GLY A 29 4.34 1.91 -3.81
CA GLY A 29 5.07 0.81 -3.19
C GLY A 29 4.18 -0.39 -2.90
N ILE A 30 4.78 -1.41 -2.31
CA ILE A 30 4.11 -2.62 -1.85
C ILE A 30 3.94 -2.51 -0.33
N GLY A 31 2.78 -2.90 0.18
CA GLY A 31 2.48 -2.89 1.61
C GLY A 31 1.59 -4.05 2.01
N GLY A 32 1.60 -4.40 3.28
CA GLY A 32 0.64 -5.33 3.86
C GLY A 32 -0.73 -4.67 4.02
N GLY A 33 -1.78 -5.37 3.63
CA GLY A 33 -3.15 -4.96 3.87
C GLY A 33 -3.64 -5.45 5.24
N VAL A 34 -4.40 -4.61 5.95
CA VAL A 34 -5.12 -5.00 7.16
C VAL A 34 -6.62 -4.88 6.87
N PRO A 35 -7.28 -5.97 6.51
CA PRO A 35 -8.70 -5.95 6.22
C PRO A 35 -9.51 -5.68 7.48
N LYS A 36 -10.68 -5.04 7.29
CA LYS A 36 -11.68 -4.75 8.31
C LYS A 36 -13.05 -5.14 7.77
N GLU A 37 -14.04 -5.22 8.65
CA GLU A 37 -15.42 -5.55 8.25
C GLU A 37 -15.98 -4.65 7.14
N ASP A 38 -15.63 -3.35 7.20
CA ASP A 38 -16.06 -2.34 6.23
C ASP A 38 -15.12 -2.21 5.01
N LYS A 39 -13.92 -2.82 5.05
CA LYS A 39 -12.87 -2.73 4.02
C LYS A 39 -12.13 -4.05 3.86
N ASP A 40 -12.68 -4.91 3.04
CA ASP A 40 -12.10 -6.23 2.75
C ASP A 40 -10.96 -6.13 1.73
N ILE A 41 -9.76 -5.73 2.23
CA ILE A 41 -8.55 -5.62 1.41
C ILE A 41 -7.98 -7.01 1.16
N ARG A 42 -7.71 -7.31 -0.11
CA ARG A 42 -7.19 -8.61 -0.56
C ARG A 42 -5.87 -8.48 -1.31
N LEU A 43 -5.17 -9.61 -1.48
CA LEU A 43 -3.93 -9.67 -2.28
C LEU A 43 -4.20 -9.18 -3.71
N GLY A 44 -3.34 -8.27 -4.19
CA GLY A 44 -3.45 -7.64 -5.51
C GLY A 44 -4.36 -6.42 -5.56
N ASP A 45 -4.99 -6.03 -4.45
CA ASP A 45 -5.76 -4.79 -4.41
C ASP A 45 -4.85 -3.55 -4.39
N ILE A 46 -5.33 -2.47 -4.98
CA ILE A 46 -4.67 -1.18 -4.98
C ILE A 46 -5.32 -0.29 -3.92
N VAL A 47 -4.51 0.13 -2.95
CA VAL A 47 -4.95 1.02 -1.88
C VAL A 47 -4.42 2.43 -2.14
N VAL A 48 -5.31 3.41 -2.20
CA VAL A 48 -4.96 4.83 -2.33
C VAL A 48 -5.25 5.53 -1.01
N SER A 49 -4.25 6.22 -0.46
CA SER A 49 -4.42 6.95 0.79
C SER A 49 -5.35 8.16 0.63
N GLU A 50 -6.25 8.33 1.57
CA GLU A 50 -7.20 9.44 1.59
C GLU A 50 -7.18 10.13 2.96
N PRO A 51 -7.17 11.48 3.00
CA PRO A 51 -7.25 12.22 4.26
C PRO A 51 -8.55 11.95 5.01
N THR A 52 -8.46 11.89 6.32
CA THR A 52 -9.60 11.86 7.22
C THR A 52 -9.61 13.12 8.10
N TYR A 53 -10.57 13.21 9.03
CA TYR A 53 -10.60 14.32 10.01
C TYR A 53 -9.38 14.32 10.94
N THR A 54 -8.73 13.17 11.14
CA THR A 54 -7.67 12.96 12.14
C THR A 54 -6.28 12.84 11.55
N HIS A 55 -6.13 12.65 10.23
CA HIS A 55 -4.82 12.52 9.58
C HIS A 55 -4.87 12.86 8.08
N GLY A 56 -3.70 13.16 7.51
CA GLY A 56 -3.53 13.57 6.12
C GLY A 56 -3.60 12.44 5.08
N GLY A 57 -4.03 11.23 5.45
CA GLY A 57 -4.09 10.05 4.57
C GLY A 57 -3.01 9.02 4.89
N VAL A 58 -1.85 9.45 5.38
CA VAL A 58 -0.75 8.59 5.82
C VAL A 58 -0.45 8.89 7.28
N VAL A 59 -0.21 7.83 8.05
CA VAL A 59 0.09 7.92 9.48
C VAL A 59 1.48 7.35 9.74
N GLN A 60 2.37 8.18 10.27
CA GLN A 60 3.65 7.72 10.77
C GLN A 60 3.46 7.16 12.19
N TYR A 61 3.48 5.84 12.33
CA TYR A 61 3.14 5.17 13.58
C TYR A 61 4.23 5.26 14.65
N ASN A 62 5.50 5.45 14.25
CA ASN A 62 6.66 5.50 15.15
C ASN A 62 7.09 6.92 15.52
N TYR A 63 6.33 7.95 15.13
CA TYR A 63 6.63 9.33 15.45
C TYR A 63 5.73 9.85 16.58
N GLY A 64 6.30 10.00 17.77
CA GLY A 64 5.56 10.41 18.94
C GLY A 64 6.38 10.42 20.21
N LYS A 65 5.70 10.46 21.35
CA LYS A 65 6.28 10.44 22.68
C LYS A 65 5.88 9.16 23.42
N ALA A 66 6.86 8.48 23.98
CA ALA A 66 6.61 7.44 24.97
C ALA A 66 6.18 8.10 26.28
N LEU A 67 5.10 7.65 26.87
CA LEU A 67 4.56 8.09 28.15
C LEU A 67 4.87 7.07 29.23
N SER A 68 4.73 7.48 30.49
CA SER A 68 4.83 6.57 31.62
C SER A 68 3.76 5.49 31.53
N GLY A 69 4.13 4.23 31.81
CA GLY A 69 3.22 3.09 31.69
C GLY A 69 3.24 2.38 30.34
N GLY A 70 4.17 2.74 29.43
CA GLY A 70 4.34 2.06 28.14
C GLY A 70 3.38 2.56 27.05
N GLU A 71 2.58 3.57 27.37
CA GLU A 71 1.71 4.21 26.38
C GLU A 71 2.51 5.04 25.37
N PHE A 72 2.15 4.98 24.10
CA PHE A 72 2.75 5.80 23.05
C PHE A 72 1.73 6.81 22.52
N ARG A 73 2.08 8.10 22.59
CA ARG A 73 1.25 9.17 22.05
C ARG A 73 1.86 9.80 20.81
N ARG A 74 1.18 9.68 19.69
CA ARG A 74 1.57 10.32 18.44
C ARG A 74 1.47 11.85 18.59
N THR A 75 2.51 12.59 18.16
CA THR A 75 2.60 14.04 18.34
C THR A 75 2.64 14.81 17.03
N GLY A 76 2.60 14.16 15.88
CA GLY A 76 2.67 14.80 14.59
C GLY A 76 1.65 14.25 13.61
N MET A 77 1.46 15.01 12.53
CA MET A 77 0.62 14.65 11.40
C MET A 77 1.35 15.02 10.11
N LEU A 78 1.36 14.12 9.13
CA LEU A 78 1.89 14.41 7.81
C LEU A 78 0.96 15.35 7.05
N ASN A 79 1.53 16.13 6.13
CA ASN A 79 0.78 17.05 5.30
C ASN A 79 -0.27 16.31 4.46
N ARG A 80 -1.36 17.00 4.19
CA ARG A 80 -2.39 16.51 3.26
C ARG A 80 -1.88 16.57 1.82
N PRO A 81 -2.34 15.67 0.95
CA PRO A 81 -2.12 15.78 -0.49
C PRO A 81 -2.65 17.12 -1.05
N PRO A 82 -2.07 17.64 -2.15
CA PRO A 82 -2.60 18.81 -2.84
C PRO A 82 -4.05 18.62 -3.26
N GLN A 83 -4.83 19.70 -3.25
CA GLN A 83 -6.26 19.65 -3.58
C GLN A 83 -6.53 19.08 -4.98
N SER A 84 -5.65 19.33 -5.93
CA SER A 84 -5.73 18.79 -7.29
C SER A 84 -5.70 17.26 -7.33
N LEU A 85 -4.84 16.63 -6.50
CA LEU A 85 -4.79 15.16 -6.38
C LEU A 85 -6.04 14.61 -5.68
N LEU A 86 -6.55 15.30 -4.67
CA LEU A 86 -7.80 14.90 -4.00
C LEU A 86 -9.00 14.98 -4.96
N THR A 87 -9.06 16.01 -5.79
CA THR A 87 -10.09 16.15 -6.83
C THR A 87 -9.97 15.03 -7.87
N ALA A 88 -8.75 14.70 -8.30
CA ALA A 88 -8.51 13.58 -9.22
C ALA A 88 -8.93 12.25 -8.61
N LEU A 89 -8.66 12.02 -7.33
CA LEU A 89 -9.10 10.82 -6.61
C LEU A 89 -10.63 10.73 -6.55
N SER A 90 -11.31 11.82 -6.20
CA SER A 90 -12.78 11.86 -6.18
C SER A 90 -13.38 11.56 -7.56
N LYS A 91 -12.76 12.08 -8.63
CA LYS A 91 -13.17 11.78 -10.01
C LYS A 91 -12.96 10.30 -10.35
N LEU A 92 -11.84 9.72 -9.92
CA LEU A 92 -11.55 8.29 -10.10
C LEU A 92 -12.60 7.43 -9.38
N GLN A 93 -12.93 7.74 -8.13
CA GLN A 93 -13.97 7.07 -7.35
C GLN A 93 -15.32 7.14 -8.07
N ALA A 94 -15.75 8.33 -8.49
CA ALA A 94 -16.99 8.51 -9.24
C ALA A 94 -17.01 7.71 -10.55
N THR A 95 -15.87 7.60 -11.22
CA THR A 95 -15.75 6.78 -12.44
C THR A 95 -15.93 5.30 -12.12
N HIS A 96 -15.34 4.80 -11.03
CA HIS A 96 -15.48 3.39 -10.63
C HIS A 96 -16.90 3.02 -10.18
N TYR A 97 -17.70 3.97 -9.72
CA TYR A 97 -19.13 3.74 -9.45
C TYR A 97 -19.96 3.51 -10.73
N THR A 98 -19.51 4.11 -11.84
CA THR A 98 -20.29 4.10 -13.10
C THR A 98 -19.71 3.18 -14.16
N LYS A 99 -18.44 2.81 -14.05
CA LYS A 99 -17.72 2.00 -15.04
C LYS A 99 -16.86 0.93 -14.35
N PRO A 100 -16.65 -0.22 -15.00
CA PRO A 100 -15.70 -1.23 -14.52
C PRO A 100 -14.29 -0.66 -14.39
N SER A 101 -13.52 -1.19 -13.44
CA SER A 101 -12.11 -0.83 -13.28
C SER A 101 -11.31 -1.17 -14.54
N GLN A 102 -10.45 -0.26 -14.96
CA GLN A 102 -9.55 -0.46 -16.11
C GLN A 102 -8.26 -1.21 -15.75
N VAL A 103 -8.05 -1.53 -14.48
CA VAL A 103 -6.82 -2.20 -14.00
C VAL A 103 -6.61 -3.53 -14.74
N ILE A 104 -7.67 -4.32 -14.92
CA ILE A 104 -7.59 -5.61 -15.65
C ILE A 104 -7.16 -5.40 -17.10
N ASN A 105 -7.65 -4.36 -17.76
CA ASN A 105 -7.27 -4.05 -19.13
C ASN A 105 -5.80 -3.64 -19.22
N PHE A 106 -5.31 -2.83 -18.31
CA PHE A 106 -3.90 -2.45 -18.25
C PHE A 106 -2.98 -3.65 -17.97
N LEU A 107 -3.40 -4.57 -17.11
CA LEU A 107 -2.65 -5.80 -16.85
C LEU A 107 -2.58 -6.66 -18.12
N ALA A 108 -3.68 -6.85 -18.82
CA ALA A 108 -3.71 -7.59 -20.08
C ALA A 108 -2.82 -6.96 -21.16
N GLU A 109 -2.77 -5.62 -21.25
CA GLU A 109 -1.85 -4.93 -22.14
C GLU A 109 -0.38 -5.16 -21.78
N ILE A 110 -0.05 -5.18 -20.48
CA ILE A 110 1.30 -5.46 -19.99
C ILE A 110 1.68 -6.90 -20.34
N GLU A 111 0.82 -7.86 -20.06
CA GLU A 111 1.05 -9.27 -20.39
C GLU A 111 1.33 -9.49 -21.88
N GLN A 112 0.62 -8.79 -22.78
CA GLN A 112 0.85 -8.87 -24.22
C GLN A 112 2.19 -8.27 -24.68
N LYS A 113 2.73 -7.29 -23.94
CA LYS A 113 3.97 -6.58 -24.29
C LYS A 113 5.22 -7.23 -23.71
N LEU A 114 5.05 -8.09 -22.71
CA LEU A 114 6.16 -8.74 -22.02
C LEU A 114 6.42 -10.16 -22.55
N PRO A 115 7.70 -10.64 -22.49
CA PRO A 115 7.99 -12.05 -22.64
C PRO A 115 7.19 -12.89 -21.64
N THR A 116 6.78 -14.09 -22.08
CA THR A 116 5.90 -14.98 -21.29
C THR A 116 6.41 -15.26 -19.87
N GLU A 117 7.73 -15.41 -19.71
CA GLU A 117 8.35 -15.64 -18.40
C GLU A 117 8.18 -14.44 -17.45
N GLN A 118 8.19 -13.23 -17.98
CA GLN A 118 8.02 -12.00 -17.20
C GLN A 118 6.54 -11.67 -16.94
N ALA A 119 5.66 -12.00 -17.88
CA ALA A 119 4.23 -11.79 -17.76
C ALA A 119 3.63 -12.52 -16.55
N ALA A 120 4.12 -13.71 -16.24
CA ALA A 120 3.69 -14.50 -15.08
C ALA A 120 3.86 -13.75 -13.73
N ASN A 121 4.81 -12.82 -13.62
CA ASN A 121 5.03 -12.02 -12.42
C ASN A 121 3.94 -10.95 -12.19
N PHE A 122 3.14 -10.64 -13.21
CA PHE A 122 2.06 -9.66 -13.14
C PHE A 122 0.68 -10.32 -12.99
N ALA A 123 0.62 -11.64 -13.07
CA ALA A 123 -0.62 -12.37 -12.81
C ALA A 123 -1.02 -12.26 -11.34
N ARG A 124 -2.33 -12.20 -11.09
CA ARG A 124 -2.83 -12.23 -9.71
C ARG A 124 -2.40 -13.54 -9.06
N PRO A 125 -1.90 -13.52 -7.81
CA PRO A 125 -1.56 -14.74 -7.08
C PRO A 125 -2.77 -15.69 -7.00
N THR A 126 -2.56 -16.95 -7.33
CA THR A 126 -3.59 -18.00 -7.26
C THR A 126 -3.73 -18.58 -5.84
N GLN A 127 -2.86 -18.18 -4.93
CA GLN A 127 -2.88 -18.63 -3.55
C GLN A 127 -4.13 -18.13 -2.84
N THR A 128 -4.65 -18.95 -1.94
CA THR A 128 -5.75 -18.56 -1.07
C THR A 128 -5.33 -17.37 -0.22
N ASP A 129 -6.13 -16.33 -0.21
CA ASP A 129 -5.91 -15.14 0.59
C ASP A 129 -6.26 -15.46 2.05
N GLN A 130 -5.25 -15.72 2.87
CA GLN A 130 -5.38 -16.11 4.27
C GLN A 130 -4.91 -14.98 5.16
N LEU A 131 -5.75 -14.59 6.10
CA LEU A 131 -5.41 -13.64 7.16
C LEU A 131 -5.36 -14.38 8.49
N PHE A 132 -4.19 -14.45 9.09
CA PHE A 132 -3.99 -15.05 10.41
C PHE A 132 -4.36 -14.09 11.53
N LEU A 133 -4.63 -14.63 12.72
CA LEU A 133 -4.81 -13.84 13.94
C LEU A 133 -3.56 -12.97 14.21
N ASP A 134 -3.74 -11.80 14.79
CA ASP A 134 -2.66 -10.84 15.07
C ASP A 134 -1.62 -11.32 16.08
N ASN A 135 -2.00 -12.29 16.92
CA ASN A 135 -1.14 -12.96 17.91
C ASN A 135 -0.57 -14.30 17.41
N TYR A 136 -0.85 -14.70 16.16
CA TYR A 136 -0.31 -15.92 15.59
C TYR A 136 1.11 -15.70 15.06
N GLU A 137 2.08 -16.45 15.58
CA GLU A 137 3.46 -16.41 15.09
C GLU A 137 3.66 -17.39 13.93
N HIS A 138 4.31 -16.92 12.89
CA HIS A 138 4.65 -17.75 11.73
C HIS A 138 5.60 -18.88 12.14
N THR A 139 5.20 -20.13 11.92
CA THR A 139 5.92 -21.32 12.40
C THR A 139 7.29 -21.51 11.77
N ASN A 140 7.53 -20.94 10.60
CA ASN A 140 8.82 -21.03 9.91
C ASN A 140 9.28 -19.66 9.42
N THR A 141 10.16 -19.02 10.17
CA THR A 141 10.73 -17.71 9.88
C THR A 141 11.67 -17.71 8.65
N HIS A 142 12.06 -18.88 8.13
CA HIS A 142 12.95 -19.01 6.97
C HIS A 142 12.20 -19.19 5.64
N THR A 143 10.91 -19.45 5.67
CA THR A 143 10.09 -19.57 4.46
C THR A 143 9.20 -18.34 4.29
N GLN A 144 9.09 -17.85 3.07
CA GLN A 144 8.19 -16.75 2.74
C GLN A 144 6.75 -17.22 2.46
N THR A 145 6.46 -18.49 2.72
CA THR A 145 5.15 -19.10 2.44
C THR A 145 4.52 -19.61 3.73
N CYS A 146 3.19 -19.58 3.80
CA CYS A 146 2.42 -20.07 4.93
C CYS A 146 2.05 -21.57 4.82
N ASN A 147 2.76 -22.36 4.01
CA ASN A 147 2.44 -23.77 3.78
C ASN A 147 2.49 -24.65 5.03
N GLY A 148 3.17 -24.22 6.08
CA GLY A 148 3.26 -24.94 7.36
C GLY A 148 2.49 -24.27 8.50
N CYS A 149 1.74 -23.21 8.23
CA CYS A 149 1.00 -22.49 9.24
C CYS A 149 -0.31 -23.20 9.59
N ASP A 150 -0.75 -23.04 10.83
CA ASP A 150 -2.00 -23.57 11.31
C ASP A 150 -3.20 -22.78 10.76
N THR A 151 -3.90 -23.36 9.81
CA THR A 151 -5.07 -22.73 9.15
C THR A 151 -6.28 -22.56 10.08
N THR A 152 -6.27 -23.16 11.28
CA THR A 152 -7.32 -22.92 12.28
C THR A 152 -7.15 -21.57 12.98
N GLN A 153 -5.98 -20.93 12.85
CA GLN A 153 -5.65 -19.64 13.40
C GLN A 153 -5.88 -18.49 12.39
N THR A 154 -6.75 -18.70 11.43
CA THR A 154 -7.12 -17.68 10.45
C THR A 154 -8.40 -16.97 10.85
N ILE A 155 -8.46 -15.67 10.56
CA ILE A 155 -9.70 -14.88 10.63
C ILE A 155 -10.54 -15.15 9.38
N ARG A 156 -9.84 -15.47 8.27
CA ARG A 156 -10.44 -15.69 6.96
C ARG A 156 -9.59 -16.63 6.14
#